data_079d994e3ae3481a572f0d3559d09075
#
_entry.id   079d994e3ae3481a572f0d3559d09075
#
_cell.length_a   1.000
_cell.length_b   1.000
_cell.length_c   1.000
_cell.angle_alpha   90.00
_cell.angle_beta   90.00
_cell.angle_gamma   90.00
#
_symmetry.space_group_name_H-M   'P 1'
#
loop_
_entity.id
_entity.type
_entity.pdbx_description
1 polymer ?
#
loop_
_entity_poly.entity_id
_entity_poly.type
_entity_poly.pdbx_seq_one_letter_code
_entity_poly.pdbx_strand_id
1 'polypeptide(L)'
;MKTILITGCSSGIGYVTAHYLKQQGWRVIASCRKAEDVQRLQFEGFECVELNVTNSAQIAQVFDYIQQSGGLDAVFCNAGYGQPGTVEDIPREALREIFETNVFGAWEVMNYALKLFRQQNHGRILINSSILGFAAMHFRGAYNSTKFALEGMADTLRHELHGSNIYVSLIEPGPIQSKFRPNSVVKLQQYIDIENSFHKEAYQQQLARLNTKGNAKPFTLPAIECAKVCLDALNAKQPKARYQVTFPTKLFWWLRRILPTKAFDFCCRKGGG
;
A
#
# COMPACT_ATOMS: atom_id res chain seq x y z
N MET A 1 5.57 -7.45 24.75
CA MET A 1 5.90 -6.53 23.63
C MET A 1 4.99 -6.90 22.47
N LYS A 2 4.32 -5.94 21.84
CA LYS A 2 3.43 -6.23 20.70
C LYS A 2 4.22 -6.50 19.42
N THR A 3 3.77 -7.44 18.62
CA THR A 3 4.44 -7.88 17.38
C THR A 3 3.66 -7.47 16.14
N ILE A 4 4.36 -6.93 15.14
CA ILE A 4 3.77 -6.58 13.83
C ILE A 4 4.60 -7.17 12.69
N LEU A 5 3.91 -7.76 11.70
CA LEU A 5 4.49 -8.06 10.39
C LEU A 5 4.25 -6.87 9.44
N ILE A 6 5.29 -6.41 8.77
CA ILE A 6 5.18 -5.36 7.74
C ILE A 6 5.68 -5.90 6.40
N THR A 7 4.83 -5.91 5.38
CA THR A 7 5.25 -6.35 4.05
C THR A 7 5.84 -5.19 3.23
N GLY A 8 6.92 -5.46 2.47
CA GLY A 8 7.54 -4.48 1.58
C GLY A 8 8.35 -3.40 2.30
N CYS A 9 9.27 -3.80 3.17
CA CYS A 9 10.11 -2.90 3.97
C CYS A 9 11.42 -2.46 3.28
N SER A 10 11.66 -2.81 2.02
CA SER A 10 12.92 -2.43 1.34
C SER A 10 13.10 -0.92 1.16
N SER A 11 12.01 -0.14 1.15
CA SER A 11 12.05 1.32 1.01
C SER A 11 10.69 1.97 1.33
N GLY A 12 10.65 3.31 1.30
CA GLY A 12 9.41 4.09 1.35
C GLY A 12 8.62 3.93 2.66
N ILE A 13 7.29 3.80 2.53
CA ILE A 13 6.40 3.79 3.69
C ILE A 13 6.70 2.60 4.60
N GLY A 14 6.85 1.39 4.05
CA GLY A 14 7.11 0.19 4.85
C GLY A 14 8.42 0.28 5.65
N TYR A 15 9.49 0.74 5.01
CA TYR A 15 10.80 0.94 5.66
C TYR A 15 10.71 1.95 6.83
N VAL A 16 10.15 3.12 6.57
CA VAL A 16 10.04 4.17 7.59
C VAL A 16 9.09 3.75 8.72
N THR A 17 8.00 3.06 8.40
CA THR A 17 7.08 2.53 9.40
C THR A 17 7.74 1.48 10.28
N ALA A 18 8.57 0.59 9.70
CA ALA A 18 9.32 -0.41 10.46
C ALA A 18 10.25 0.25 11.49
N HIS A 19 11.05 1.24 11.05
CA HIS A 19 11.93 1.98 11.95
C HIS A 19 11.15 2.71 13.05
N TYR A 20 10.09 3.41 12.68
CA TYR A 20 9.30 4.19 13.63
C TYR A 20 8.63 3.30 14.67
N LEU A 21 7.99 2.19 14.27
CA LEU A 21 7.34 1.29 15.21
C LEU A 21 8.34 0.58 16.13
N LYS A 22 9.52 0.21 15.62
CA LYS A 22 10.61 -0.33 16.46
C LYS A 22 11.02 0.65 17.54
N GLN A 23 11.17 1.95 17.23
CA GLN A 23 11.46 3.01 18.20
C GLN A 23 10.32 3.20 19.23
N GLN A 24 9.09 2.88 18.86
CA GLN A 24 7.92 2.91 19.74
C GLN A 24 7.71 1.62 20.55
N GLY A 25 8.71 0.73 20.58
CA GLY A 25 8.70 -0.49 21.40
C GLY A 25 7.94 -1.68 20.82
N TRP A 26 7.63 -1.68 19.52
CA TRP A 26 7.09 -2.84 18.84
C TRP A 26 8.19 -3.81 18.42
N ARG A 27 7.92 -5.11 18.53
CA ARG A 27 8.67 -6.12 17.80
C ARG A 27 8.22 -6.08 16.35
N VAL A 28 9.11 -5.67 15.46
CA VAL A 28 8.81 -5.55 14.03
C VAL A 28 9.47 -6.69 13.28
N ILE A 29 8.64 -7.54 12.69
CA ILE A 29 9.05 -8.51 11.67
C ILE A 29 8.93 -7.78 10.33
N ALA A 30 10.06 -7.29 9.84
CA ALA A 30 10.12 -6.65 8.53
C ALA A 30 10.19 -7.71 7.43
N SER A 31 9.62 -7.44 6.26
CA SER A 31 9.82 -8.35 5.14
C SER A 31 10.21 -7.63 3.85
N CYS A 32 11.09 -8.28 3.09
CA CYS A 32 11.57 -7.82 1.80
C CYS A 32 11.54 -8.95 0.78
N ARG A 33 11.35 -8.61 -0.50
CA ARG A 33 11.32 -9.59 -1.59
C ARG A 33 12.69 -10.09 -2.00
N LYS A 34 13.71 -9.25 -1.87
CA LYS A 34 15.08 -9.54 -2.30
C LYS A 34 15.97 -9.86 -1.11
N ALA A 35 16.78 -10.91 -1.22
CA ALA A 35 17.71 -11.32 -0.17
C ALA A 35 18.68 -10.18 0.25
N GLU A 36 19.13 -9.37 -0.70
CA GLU A 36 20.02 -8.22 -0.42
C GLU A 36 19.36 -7.20 0.53
N ASP A 37 18.06 -6.91 0.34
CA ASP A 37 17.31 -6.01 1.21
C ASP A 37 17.05 -6.66 2.58
N VAL A 38 16.86 -7.97 2.64
CA VAL A 38 16.74 -8.71 3.90
C VAL A 38 18.01 -8.59 4.70
N GLN A 39 19.19 -8.89 4.10
CA GLN A 39 20.49 -8.78 4.74
C GLN A 39 20.75 -7.36 5.25
N ARG A 40 20.43 -6.35 4.44
CA ARG A 40 20.59 -4.94 4.81
C ARG A 40 19.75 -4.60 6.05
N LEU A 41 18.47 -5.00 6.10
CA LEU A 41 17.63 -4.72 7.27
C LEU A 41 18.06 -5.52 8.50
N GLN A 42 18.55 -6.74 8.32
CA GLN A 42 19.12 -7.53 9.41
C GLN A 42 20.38 -6.84 10.00
N PHE A 43 21.24 -6.29 9.13
CA PHE A 43 22.39 -5.50 9.58
C PHE A 43 21.97 -4.21 10.31
N GLU A 44 20.84 -3.59 9.92
CA GLU A 44 20.21 -2.48 10.63
C GLU A 44 19.53 -2.92 11.96
N GLY A 45 19.64 -4.20 12.32
CA GLY A 45 19.14 -4.78 13.58
C GLY A 45 17.64 -5.11 13.56
N PHE A 46 17.04 -5.33 12.39
CA PHE A 46 15.68 -5.83 12.27
C PHE A 46 15.61 -7.35 12.25
N GLU A 47 14.56 -7.89 12.83
CA GLU A 47 14.06 -9.20 12.48
C GLU A 47 13.44 -9.10 11.08
N CYS A 48 14.20 -9.53 10.05
CA CYS A 48 13.78 -9.40 8.66
C CYS A 48 13.74 -10.74 7.96
N VAL A 49 12.63 -11.01 7.28
CA VAL A 49 12.39 -12.26 6.54
C VAL A 49 12.25 -12.00 5.05
N GLU A 50 12.63 -12.97 4.23
CA GLU A 50 12.35 -12.92 2.80
C GLU A 50 10.87 -13.26 2.55
N LEU A 51 10.17 -12.36 1.87
CA LEU A 51 8.76 -12.53 1.52
C LEU A 51 8.45 -11.85 0.19
N ASN A 52 8.25 -12.67 -0.83
CA ASN A 52 7.53 -12.26 -2.02
C ASN A 52 6.03 -12.58 -1.82
N VAL A 53 5.20 -11.55 -1.72
CA VAL A 53 3.75 -11.70 -1.49
C VAL A 53 3.00 -12.38 -2.64
N THR A 54 3.65 -12.63 -3.77
CA THR A 54 3.10 -13.43 -4.88
C THR A 54 3.46 -14.92 -4.78
N ASN A 55 4.12 -15.33 -3.70
CA ASN A 55 4.54 -16.71 -3.45
C ASN A 55 3.85 -17.25 -2.18
N SER A 56 2.80 -18.03 -2.37
CA SER A 56 2.01 -18.60 -1.28
C SER A 56 2.83 -19.48 -0.33
N ALA A 57 3.85 -20.19 -0.84
CA ALA A 57 4.72 -21.01 0.01
C ALA A 57 5.57 -20.14 0.96
N GLN A 58 6.10 -19.02 0.47
CA GLN A 58 6.82 -18.07 1.32
C GLN A 58 5.89 -17.42 2.36
N ILE A 59 4.65 -17.07 1.98
CA ILE A 59 3.67 -16.56 2.93
C ILE A 59 3.43 -17.57 4.05
N ALA A 60 3.16 -18.84 3.70
CA ALA A 60 2.95 -19.91 4.67
C ALA A 60 4.14 -20.04 5.62
N GLN A 61 5.37 -20.15 5.10
CA GLN A 61 6.60 -20.25 5.89
C GLN A 61 6.79 -19.09 6.87
N VAL A 62 6.50 -17.86 6.44
CA VAL A 62 6.60 -16.68 7.31
C VAL A 62 5.58 -16.75 8.44
N PHE A 63 4.36 -17.19 8.17
CA PHE A 63 3.34 -17.33 9.21
C PHE A 63 3.60 -18.50 10.16
N ASP A 64 4.19 -19.61 9.69
CA ASP A 64 4.66 -20.69 10.55
C ASP A 64 5.77 -20.20 11.50
N TYR A 65 6.73 -19.44 10.97
CA TYR A 65 7.77 -18.78 11.76
C TYR A 65 7.18 -17.83 12.82
N ILE A 66 6.22 -16.98 12.45
CA ILE A 66 5.54 -16.05 13.36
C ILE A 66 4.82 -16.82 14.49
N GLN A 67 4.13 -17.90 14.17
CA GLN A 67 3.42 -18.71 15.16
C GLN A 67 4.39 -19.34 16.17
N GLN A 68 5.52 -19.87 15.70
CA GLN A 68 6.56 -20.45 16.55
C GLN A 68 7.31 -19.42 17.40
N SER A 69 7.39 -18.17 16.93
CA SER A 69 8.15 -17.09 17.57
C SER A 69 7.33 -16.21 18.51
N GLY A 70 6.09 -16.58 18.86
CA GLY A 70 5.28 -15.89 19.87
C GLY A 70 4.04 -15.17 19.34
N GLY A 71 3.65 -15.41 18.08
CA GLY A 71 2.41 -14.89 17.52
C GLY A 71 2.51 -13.46 16.96
N LEU A 72 1.34 -12.87 16.65
CA LEU A 72 1.22 -11.62 15.92
C LEU A 72 0.09 -10.75 16.48
N ASP A 73 0.35 -9.49 16.82
CA ASP A 73 -0.70 -8.53 17.23
C ASP A 73 -1.24 -7.72 16.04
N ALA A 74 -0.41 -7.51 15.02
CA ALA A 74 -0.79 -6.71 13.87
C ALA A 74 -0.10 -7.15 12.57
N VAL A 75 -0.74 -6.84 11.44
CA VAL A 75 -0.12 -6.92 10.11
C VAL A 75 -0.31 -5.61 9.36
N PHE A 76 0.72 -5.15 8.68
CA PHE A 76 0.63 -4.04 7.73
C PHE A 76 0.89 -4.56 6.31
N CYS A 77 -0.18 -4.75 5.54
CA CYS A 77 -0.15 -5.10 4.13
C CYS A 77 0.25 -3.86 3.32
N ASN A 78 1.56 -3.65 3.17
CA ASN A 78 2.12 -2.47 2.52
C ASN A 78 2.81 -2.78 1.19
N ALA A 79 3.24 -4.01 0.95
CA ALA A 79 3.88 -4.41 -0.31
C ALA A 79 3.01 -4.03 -1.51
N GLY A 80 3.60 -3.37 -2.49
CA GLY A 80 2.89 -2.93 -3.69
C GLY A 80 3.71 -1.96 -4.53
N TYR A 81 3.29 -1.79 -5.77
CA TYR A 81 3.90 -0.87 -6.72
C TYR A 81 2.87 -0.21 -7.63
N GLY A 82 3.28 0.80 -8.40
CA GLY A 82 2.45 1.49 -9.38
C GLY A 82 2.78 1.05 -10.80
N GLN A 83 1.73 0.77 -11.59
CA GLN A 83 1.79 0.56 -13.03
C GLN A 83 1.13 1.75 -13.73
N PRO A 84 1.91 2.73 -14.22
CA PRO A 84 1.35 3.80 -15.05
C PRO A 84 1.01 3.29 -16.44
N GLY A 85 0.03 3.92 -17.05
CA GLY A 85 -0.40 3.67 -18.41
C GLY A 85 -1.88 4.06 -18.60
N THR A 86 -2.28 4.35 -19.82
CA THR A 86 -3.69 4.45 -20.19
C THR A 86 -4.33 3.07 -20.14
N VAL A 87 -5.63 3.00 -19.94
CA VAL A 87 -6.32 1.70 -19.80
C VAL A 87 -6.16 0.84 -21.06
N GLU A 88 -6.17 1.47 -22.23
CA GLU A 88 -6.05 0.78 -23.51
C GLU A 88 -4.65 0.26 -23.84
N ASP A 89 -3.60 0.91 -23.29
CA ASP A 89 -2.21 0.50 -23.55
C ASP A 89 -1.67 -0.50 -22.51
N ILE A 90 -2.38 -0.73 -21.40
CA ILE A 90 -1.95 -1.68 -20.37
C ILE A 90 -2.21 -3.11 -20.86
N PRO A 91 -1.16 -3.92 -21.14
CA PRO A 91 -1.36 -5.31 -21.51
C PRO A 91 -1.88 -6.13 -20.34
N ARG A 92 -2.62 -7.19 -20.65
CA ARG A 92 -3.20 -8.10 -19.65
C ARG A 92 -2.18 -8.63 -18.64
N GLU A 93 -0.96 -8.88 -19.10
CA GLU A 93 0.14 -9.36 -18.26
C GLU A 93 0.51 -8.36 -17.18
N ALA A 94 0.70 -7.07 -17.54
CA ALA A 94 1.00 -6.01 -16.58
C ALA A 94 -0.13 -5.83 -15.56
N LEU A 95 -1.39 -5.93 -16.02
CA LEU A 95 -2.54 -5.88 -15.13
C LEU A 95 -2.57 -7.05 -14.15
N ARG A 96 -2.28 -8.28 -14.62
CA ARG A 96 -2.19 -9.46 -13.74
C ARG A 96 -1.08 -9.29 -12.71
N GLU A 97 0.13 -8.91 -13.15
CA GLU A 97 1.29 -8.77 -12.25
C GLU A 97 1.04 -7.76 -11.11
N ILE A 98 0.41 -6.61 -11.43
CA ILE A 98 0.10 -5.64 -10.38
C ILE A 98 -1.01 -6.16 -9.44
N PHE A 99 -1.99 -6.90 -9.93
CA PHE A 99 -3.01 -7.53 -9.09
C PHE A 99 -2.42 -8.63 -8.22
N GLU A 100 -1.53 -9.47 -8.73
CA GLU A 100 -0.82 -10.49 -7.94
C GLU A 100 -0.13 -9.87 -6.72
N THR A 101 0.60 -8.77 -6.93
CA THR A 101 1.32 -8.13 -5.83
C THR A 101 0.40 -7.32 -4.91
N ASN A 102 -0.39 -6.40 -5.49
CA ASN A 102 -1.11 -5.39 -4.71
C ASN A 102 -2.40 -5.91 -4.07
N VAL A 103 -3.02 -6.93 -4.67
CA VAL A 103 -4.34 -7.44 -4.27
C VAL A 103 -4.24 -8.85 -3.73
N PHE A 104 -3.85 -9.83 -4.55
CA PHE A 104 -3.87 -11.23 -4.15
C PHE A 104 -2.85 -11.52 -3.04
N GLY A 105 -1.65 -10.95 -3.14
CA GLY A 105 -0.65 -11.07 -2.08
C GLY A 105 -1.12 -10.44 -0.76
N ALA A 106 -1.72 -9.26 -0.81
CA ALA A 106 -2.30 -8.64 0.39
C ALA A 106 -3.46 -9.47 0.97
N TRP A 107 -4.34 -10.00 0.10
CA TRP A 107 -5.43 -10.89 0.46
C TRP A 107 -4.93 -12.13 1.20
N GLU A 108 -3.95 -12.81 0.64
CA GLU A 108 -3.43 -14.04 1.22
C GLU A 108 -2.72 -13.79 2.56
N VAL A 109 -1.90 -12.74 2.65
CA VAL A 109 -1.28 -12.31 3.92
C VAL A 109 -2.34 -12.00 4.99
N MET A 110 -3.43 -11.31 4.62
CA MET A 110 -4.54 -11.05 5.55
C MET A 110 -5.23 -12.34 6.01
N ASN A 111 -5.44 -13.31 5.12
CA ASN A 111 -6.09 -14.57 5.46
C ASN A 111 -5.27 -15.38 6.46
N TYR A 112 -3.95 -15.43 6.30
CA TYR A 112 -3.08 -16.06 7.30
C TYR A 112 -3.10 -15.31 8.63
N ALA A 113 -3.02 -13.98 8.61
CA ALA A 113 -3.11 -13.18 9.83
C ALA A 113 -4.45 -13.38 10.55
N LEU A 114 -5.57 -13.43 9.81
CA LEU A 114 -6.90 -13.65 10.37
C LEU A 114 -7.02 -14.99 11.09
N LYS A 115 -6.40 -16.07 10.57
CA LYS A 115 -6.40 -17.36 11.25
C LYS A 115 -5.76 -17.27 12.63
N LEU A 116 -4.59 -16.60 12.74
CA LEU A 116 -3.92 -16.35 14.02
C LEU A 116 -4.77 -15.45 14.94
N PHE A 117 -5.31 -14.36 14.40
CA PHE A 117 -6.11 -13.39 15.17
C PHE A 117 -7.39 -14.02 15.71
N ARG A 118 -8.01 -14.94 14.97
CA ARG A 118 -9.18 -15.70 15.44
C ARG A 118 -8.83 -16.62 16.63
N GLN A 119 -7.68 -17.30 16.58
CA GLN A 119 -7.21 -18.16 17.67
C GLN A 119 -6.92 -17.37 18.95
N GLN A 120 -6.35 -16.18 18.83
CA GLN A 120 -5.96 -15.34 19.98
C GLN A 120 -7.03 -14.31 20.39
N ASN A 121 -8.17 -14.23 19.67
CA ASN A 121 -9.28 -13.30 19.89
C ASN A 121 -8.91 -11.80 19.85
N HIS A 122 -7.85 -11.42 19.19
CA HIS A 122 -7.47 -10.04 18.94
C HIS A 122 -6.57 -9.90 17.72
N GLY A 123 -6.56 -8.74 17.09
CA GLY A 123 -5.64 -8.44 15.99
C GLY A 123 -5.90 -7.10 15.33
N ARG A 124 -4.88 -6.60 14.62
CA ARG A 124 -4.96 -5.36 13.84
C ARG A 124 -4.48 -5.62 12.42
N ILE A 125 -5.31 -5.29 11.46
CA ILE A 125 -4.96 -5.34 10.04
C ILE A 125 -4.90 -3.90 9.53
N LEU A 126 -3.73 -3.47 9.07
CA LEU A 126 -3.54 -2.24 8.34
C LEU A 126 -3.31 -2.56 6.87
N ILE A 127 -3.99 -1.86 5.98
CA ILE A 127 -3.86 -2.01 4.53
C ILE A 127 -3.40 -0.68 3.95
N ASN A 128 -2.29 -0.68 3.24
CA ASN A 128 -1.80 0.51 2.55
C ASN A 128 -2.60 0.72 1.25
N SER A 129 -3.68 1.52 1.36
CA SER A 129 -4.48 1.97 0.24
C SER A 129 -3.85 3.23 -0.43
N SER A 130 -4.65 4.17 -0.86
CA SER A 130 -4.24 5.42 -1.49
C SER A 130 -5.45 6.34 -1.66
N ILE A 131 -5.22 7.65 -1.86
CA ILE A 131 -6.20 8.55 -2.50
C ILE A 131 -6.77 7.93 -3.79
N LEU A 132 -5.96 7.15 -4.51
CA LEU A 132 -6.33 6.45 -5.74
C LEU A 132 -7.20 5.20 -5.51
N GLY A 133 -7.56 4.89 -4.27
CA GLY A 133 -8.54 3.88 -3.91
C GLY A 133 -9.98 4.38 -3.97
N PHE A 134 -10.20 5.69 -4.07
CA PHE A 134 -11.53 6.29 -4.17
C PHE A 134 -11.62 7.48 -5.14
N ALA A 135 -10.49 8.00 -5.63
CA ALA A 135 -10.40 9.06 -6.62
C ALA A 135 -9.56 8.59 -7.81
N ALA A 136 -10.22 8.09 -8.85
CA ALA A 136 -9.55 7.60 -10.06
C ALA A 136 -8.94 8.76 -10.85
N MET A 137 -7.69 8.64 -11.23
CA MET A 137 -6.97 9.63 -12.02
C MET A 137 -6.41 8.99 -13.29
N HIS A 138 -6.29 9.77 -14.37
CA HIS A 138 -5.77 9.29 -15.66
C HIS A 138 -4.33 8.77 -15.57
N PHE A 139 -3.92 7.94 -16.50
CA PHE A 139 -2.62 7.23 -16.53
C PHE A 139 -2.35 6.31 -15.34
N ARG A 140 -3.37 5.93 -14.57
CA ARG A 140 -3.20 5.09 -13.37
C ARG A 140 -4.28 4.01 -13.25
N GLY A 141 -4.93 3.65 -14.38
CA GLY A 141 -6.07 2.74 -14.37
C GLY A 141 -5.79 1.42 -13.67
N ALA A 142 -4.69 0.74 -14.02
CA ALA A 142 -4.29 -0.52 -13.38
C ALA A 142 -4.05 -0.36 -11.87
N TYR A 143 -3.34 0.69 -11.45
CA TYR A 143 -3.10 0.96 -10.04
C TYR A 143 -4.37 1.37 -9.28
N ASN A 144 -5.19 2.27 -9.89
CA ASN A 144 -6.48 2.65 -9.31
C ASN A 144 -7.32 1.39 -9.02
N SER A 145 -7.44 0.48 -9.99
CA SER A 145 -8.22 -0.75 -9.85
C SER A 145 -7.77 -1.60 -8.67
N THR A 146 -6.44 -1.75 -8.46
CA THR A 146 -5.94 -2.49 -7.30
C THR A 146 -6.30 -1.81 -5.98
N LYS A 147 -6.26 -0.48 -5.90
CA LYS A 147 -6.58 0.23 -4.67
C LYS A 147 -8.08 0.26 -4.38
N PHE A 148 -8.93 0.38 -5.41
CA PHE A 148 -10.38 0.19 -5.27
C PHE A 148 -10.73 -1.23 -4.79
N ALA A 149 -10.04 -2.26 -5.28
CA ALA A 149 -10.22 -3.64 -4.81
C ALA A 149 -9.91 -3.75 -3.31
N LEU A 150 -8.79 -3.18 -2.84
CA LEU A 150 -8.41 -3.17 -1.42
C LEU A 150 -9.44 -2.43 -0.54
N GLU A 151 -10.01 -1.33 -1.03
CA GLU A 151 -11.07 -0.60 -0.31
C GLU A 151 -12.32 -1.48 -0.12
N GLY A 152 -12.79 -2.13 -1.20
CA GLY A 152 -13.95 -3.03 -1.14
C GLY A 152 -13.71 -4.23 -0.24
N MET A 153 -12.52 -4.84 -0.32
CA MET A 153 -12.13 -5.95 0.56
C MET A 153 -12.14 -5.55 2.04
N ALA A 154 -11.55 -4.38 2.35
CA ALA A 154 -11.50 -3.90 3.73
C ALA A 154 -12.88 -3.57 4.28
N ASP A 155 -13.78 -3.02 3.45
CA ASP A 155 -15.14 -2.73 3.85
C ASP A 155 -15.93 -4.01 4.14
N THR A 156 -15.82 -5.02 3.29
CA THR A 156 -16.44 -6.34 3.51
C THR A 156 -15.89 -6.99 4.79
N LEU A 157 -14.57 -7.05 4.92
CA LEU A 157 -13.92 -7.65 6.09
C LEU A 157 -14.31 -6.95 7.39
N ARG A 158 -14.49 -5.63 7.38
CA ARG A 158 -14.94 -4.89 8.56
C ARG A 158 -16.34 -5.33 9.02
N HIS A 159 -17.25 -5.63 8.08
CA HIS A 159 -18.57 -6.16 8.41
C HIS A 159 -18.48 -7.58 8.98
N GLU A 160 -17.65 -8.44 8.40
CA GLU A 160 -17.43 -9.82 8.86
C GLU A 160 -16.75 -9.91 10.24
N LEU A 161 -15.99 -8.86 10.61
CA LEU A 161 -15.32 -8.75 11.90
C LEU A 161 -16.15 -8.03 12.97
N HIS A 162 -17.37 -7.60 12.64
CA HIS A 162 -18.22 -6.90 13.58
C HIS A 162 -18.47 -7.73 14.86
N GLY A 163 -18.34 -7.10 16.01
CA GLY A 163 -18.47 -7.76 17.31
C GLY A 163 -17.24 -8.55 17.77
N SER A 164 -16.16 -8.58 16.98
CA SER A 164 -14.88 -9.17 17.38
C SER A 164 -13.90 -8.12 17.89
N ASN A 165 -12.79 -8.56 18.49
CA ASN A 165 -11.64 -7.71 18.84
C ASN A 165 -10.59 -7.61 17.72
N ILE A 166 -10.95 -8.00 16.50
CA ILE A 166 -10.09 -7.90 15.32
C ILE A 166 -10.57 -6.71 14.48
N TYR A 167 -9.64 -5.83 14.11
CA TYR A 167 -9.99 -4.60 13.41
C TYR A 167 -9.19 -4.45 12.13
N VAL A 168 -9.83 -3.95 11.08
CA VAL A 168 -9.18 -3.59 9.81
C VAL A 168 -9.28 -2.09 9.56
N SER A 169 -8.17 -1.48 9.17
CA SER A 169 -8.06 -0.06 8.85
C SER A 169 -7.29 0.15 7.56
N LEU A 170 -7.78 1.05 6.74
CA LEU A 170 -7.11 1.52 5.53
C LEU A 170 -6.25 2.75 5.85
N ILE A 171 -4.99 2.70 5.47
CA ILE A 171 -4.11 3.87 5.45
C ILE A 171 -4.18 4.43 4.03
N GLU A 172 -4.63 5.66 3.89
CA GLU A 172 -4.90 6.31 2.60
C GLU A 172 -3.91 7.46 2.34
N PRO A 173 -2.67 7.17 1.88
CA PRO A 173 -1.73 8.21 1.49
C PRO A 173 -2.18 8.95 0.23
N GLY A 174 -1.81 10.22 0.16
CA GLY A 174 -1.73 10.96 -1.07
C GLY A 174 -0.28 11.03 -1.57
N PRO A 175 0.24 12.20 -1.99
CA PRO A 175 1.64 12.34 -2.38
C PRO A 175 2.58 12.14 -1.18
N ILE A 176 3.42 11.10 -1.25
CA ILE A 176 4.43 10.77 -0.23
C ILE A 176 5.81 10.68 -0.89
N GLN A 177 6.84 11.20 -0.22
CA GLN A 177 8.24 11.03 -0.63
C GLN A 177 8.65 9.56 -0.50
N SER A 178 8.93 8.91 -1.62
CA SER A 178 9.33 7.50 -1.67
C SER A 178 9.96 7.14 -3.02
N LYS A 179 10.50 5.92 -3.12
CA LYS A 179 10.96 5.36 -4.40
C LYS A 179 9.81 4.90 -5.33
N PHE A 180 8.56 5.19 -4.98
CA PHE A 180 7.39 4.76 -5.76
C PHE A 180 7.42 5.28 -7.21
N ARG A 181 7.79 6.57 -7.41
CA ARG A 181 7.86 7.17 -8.75
C ARG A 181 8.95 6.55 -9.62
N PRO A 182 10.23 6.46 -9.20
CA PRO A 182 11.26 5.77 -9.98
C PRO A 182 10.87 4.34 -10.34
N ASN A 183 10.31 3.59 -9.39
CA ASN A 183 9.85 2.23 -9.64
C ASN A 183 8.70 2.18 -10.67
N SER A 184 7.81 3.18 -10.66
CA SER A 184 6.72 3.28 -11.63
C SER A 184 7.24 3.59 -13.06
N VAL A 185 8.31 4.38 -13.20
CA VAL A 185 8.95 4.63 -14.50
C VAL A 185 9.47 3.32 -15.11
N VAL A 186 10.14 2.50 -14.29
CA VAL A 186 10.65 1.18 -14.76
C VAL A 186 9.50 0.32 -15.28
N LYS A 187 8.38 0.27 -14.56
CA LYS A 187 7.20 -0.52 -14.97
C LYS A 187 6.51 0.05 -16.20
N LEU A 188 6.47 1.36 -16.36
CA LEU A 188 5.94 1.99 -17.56
C LEU A 188 6.78 1.58 -18.79
N GLN A 189 8.11 1.71 -18.71
CA GLN A 189 9.02 1.37 -19.79
C GLN A 189 9.04 -0.13 -20.14
N GLN A 190 8.77 -0.99 -19.13
CA GLN A 190 8.73 -2.43 -19.33
C GLN A 190 7.54 -2.89 -20.18
N TYR A 191 6.39 -2.22 -20.04
CA TYR A 191 5.13 -2.74 -20.57
C TYR A 191 4.46 -1.87 -21.63
N ILE A 192 4.80 -0.60 -21.73
CA ILE A 192 4.10 0.34 -22.61
C ILE A 192 4.95 0.69 -23.82
N ASP A 193 4.43 0.37 -25.00
CA ASP A 193 5.00 0.85 -26.27
C ASP A 193 4.54 2.29 -26.52
N ILE A 194 5.30 3.24 -25.98
CA ILE A 194 4.98 4.67 -26.07
C ILE A 194 5.00 5.16 -27.52
N GLU A 195 5.92 4.65 -28.34
CA GLU A 195 6.13 5.15 -29.69
C GLU A 195 4.93 4.89 -30.60
N ASN A 196 4.25 3.77 -30.38
CA ASN A 196 3.07 3.37 -31.17
C ASN A 196 1.73 3.69 -30.49
N SER A 197 1.75 4.31 -29.29
CA SER A 197 0.53 4.66 -28.56
C SER A 197 -0.14 5.92 -29.16
N PHE A 198 -1.48 5.89 -29.21
CA PHE A 198 -2.28 7.08 -29.48
C PHE A 198 -1.99 8.24 -28.49
N HIS A 199 -1.53 7.89 -27.29
CA HIS A 199 -1.24 8.83 -26.20
C HIS A 199 0.25 9.22 -26.09
N LYS A 200 1.05 9.04 -27.16
CA LYS A 200 2.51 9.27 -27.15
C LYS A 200 2.92 10.60 -26.51
N GLU A 201 2.34 11.71 -26.92
CA GLU A 201 2.67 13.03 -26.37
C GLU A 201 2.35 13.14 -24.88
N ALA A 202 1.22 12.60 -24.46
CA ALA A 202 0.82 12.60 -23.07
C ALA A 202 1.73 11.71 -22.21
N TYR A 203 2.25 10.59 -22.74
CA TYR A 203 3.28 9.78 -22.08
C TYR A 203 4.59 10.52 -21.90
N GLN A 204 5.02 11.30 -22.89
CA GLN A 204 6.24 12.12 -22.77
C GLN A 204 6.10 13.14 -21.64
N GLN A 205 4.93 13.80 -21.52
CA GLN A 205 4.64 14.71 -20.40
C GLN A 205 4.63 13.97 -19.06
N GLN A 206 4.04 12.77 -18.98
CA GLN A 206 4.03 11.97 -17.77
C GLN A 206 5.42 11.49 -17.37
N LEU A 207 6.26 11.08 -18.31
CA LEU A 207 7.66 10.73 -18.06
C LEU A 207 8.47 11.92 -17.52
N ALA A 208 8.33 13.09 -18.12
CA ALA A 208 8.97 14.31 -17.63
C ALA A 208 8.56 14.59 -16.18
N ARG A 209 7.26 14.47 -15.86
CA ARG A 209 6.74 14.64 -14.50
C ARG A 209 7.26 13.58 -13.52
N LEU A 210 7.33 12.31 -13.92
CA LEU A 210 7.81 11.22 -13.06
C LEU A 210 9.30 11.34 -12.78
N ASN A 211 10.08 11.86 -13.74
CA ASN A 211 11.53 12.07 -13.64
C ASN A 211 11.91 13.39 -12.94
N THR A 212 10.96 14.26 -12.64
CA THR A 212 11.24 15.51 -11.93
C THR A 212 11.83 15.22 -10.56
N LYS A 213 13.04 15.72 -10.29
CA LYS A 213 13.71 15.60 -9.00
C LYS A 213 13.04 16.51 -7.97
N GLY A 214 12.89 16.03 -6.74
CA GLY A 214 12.34 16.79 -5.62
C GLY A 214 10.85 16.54 -5.35
N ASN A 215 10.25 17.41 -4.53
CA ASN A 215 8.83 17.37 -4.21
C ASN A 215 8.01 17.83 -5.40
N ALA A 216 7.48 16.92 -6.19
CA ALA A 216 6.81 17.21 -7.45
C ALA A 216 5.49 17.97 -7.31
N LYS A 217 4.97 18.13 -6.09
CA LYS A 217 3.71 18.88 -5.82
C LYS A 217 3.75 19.50 -4.43
N PRO A 218 3.12 20.67 -4.22
CA PRO A 218 2.76 21.12 -2.90
C PRO A 218 1.95 20.01 -2.22
N PHE A 219 2.05 19.89 -0.90
CA PHE A 219 1.42 18.83 -0.08
C PHE A 219 2.05 17.43 -0.14
N THR A 220 3.23 17.26 -0.75
CA THR A 220 3.98 16.00 -0.61
C THR A 220 4.57 15.90 0.79
N LEU A 221 4.18 14.87 1.54
CA LEU A 221 4.65 14.64 2.90
C LEU A 221 5.76 13.59 2.95
N PRO A 222 6.64 13.62 3.95
CA PRO A 222 7.59 12.54 4.21
C PRO A 222 6.87 11.27 4.67
N ALA A 223 7.46 10.10 4.42
CA ALA A 223 6.86 8.80 4.75
C ALA A 223 6.59 8.60 6.26
N ILE A 224 7.29 9.35 7.13
CA ILE A 224 7.06 9.31 8.57
C ILE A 224 5.62 9.68 8.96
N GLU A 225 4.94 10.52 8.18
CA GLU A 225 3.55 10.86 8.47
C GLU A 225 2.61 9.65 8.29
N CYS A 226 2.92 8.74 7.36
CA CYS A 226 2.21 7.46 7.27
C CYS A 226 2.51 6.58 8.49
N ALA A 227 3.76 6.54 8.95
CA ALA A 227 4.17 5.74 10.11
C ALA A 227 3.48 6.19 11.40
N LYS A 228 3.36 7.51 11.63
CA LYS A 228 2.61 8.07 12.76
C LYS A 228 1.14 7.64 12.74
N VAL A 229 0.51 7.73 11.57
CA VAL A 229 -0.88 7.33 11.38
C VAL A 229 -1.06 5.83 11.57
N CYS A 230 -0.11 5.00 11.14
CA CYS A 230 -0.12 3.57 11.45
C CYS A 230 -0.07 3.32 12.96
N LEU A 231 0.80 4.02 13.70
CA LEU A 231 0.87 3.89 15.16
C LEU A 231 -0.44 4.30 15.83
N ASP A 232 -1.06 5.39 15.38
CA ASP A 232 -2.37 5.85 15.89
C ASP A 232 -3.44 4.76 15.69
N ALA A 233 -3.49 4.14 14.50
CA ALA A 233 -4.42 3.06 14.20
C ALA A 233 -4.16 1.79 15.06
N LEU A 234 -2.88 1.48 15.31
CA LEU A 234 -2.47 0.33 16.12
C LEU A 234 -2.79 0.51 17.61
N ASN A 235 -2.70 1.73 18.13
CA ASN A 235 -2.91 2.03 19.55
C ASN A 235 -4.35 2.41 19.90
N ALA A 236 -5.17 2.76 18.91
CA ALA A 236 -6.56 3.14 19.15
C ALA A 236 -7.37 1.98 19.73
N LYS A 237 -8.14 2.23 20.80
CA LYS A 237 -9.06 1.24 21.37
C LYS A 237 -10.09 0.80 20.34
N GLN A 238 -10.64 1.74 19.60
CA GLN A 238 -11.52 1.53 18.45
C GLN A 238 -10.94 2.29 17.25
N PRO A 239 -10.15 1.63 16.40
CA PRO A 239 -9.53 2.30 15.27
C PRO A 239 -10.56 2.72 14.22
N LYS A 240 -10.28 3.83 13.54
CA LYS A 240 -11.09 4.27 12.40
C LYS A 240 -10.96 3.28 11.24
N ALA A 241 -12.02 3.18 10.44
CA ALA A 241 -11.97 2.38 9.21
C ALA A 241 -10.94 2.91 8.20
N ARG A 242 -10.76 4.25 8.15
CA ARG A 242 -9.89 4.93 7.19
C ARG A 242 -9.09 6.05 7.84
N TYR A 243 -7.83 6.17 7.43
CA TYR A 243 -6.88 7.18 7.90
C TYR A 243 -6.28 7.92 6.69
N GLN A 244 -6.81 9.11 6.39
CA GLN A 244 -6.31 9.98 5.34
C GLN A 244 -5.05 10.72 5.80
N VAL A 245 -3.93 10.51 5.10
CA VAL A 245 -2.63 11.04 5.55
C VAL A 245 -2.39 12.47 5.09
N THR A 246 -2.64 12.79 3.81
CA THR A 246 -2.32 14.11 3.24
C THR A 246 -3.54 15.00 3.10
N PHE A 247 -3.33 16.31 2.99
CA PHE A 247 -4.41 17.27 2.73
C PHE A 247 -5.20 16.93 1.45
N PRO A 248 -4.57 16.64 0.29
CA PRO A 248 -5.31 16.25 -0.90
C PRO A 248 -6.20 15.01 -0.67
N THR A 249 -5.73 14.03 0.09
CA THR A 249 -6.53 12.83 0.38
C THR A 249 -7.77 13.19 1.19
N LYS A 250 -7.64 14.03 2.22
CA LYS A 250 -8.78 14.51 3.02
C LYS A 250 -9.77 15.28 2.17
N LEU A 251 -9.28 16.19 1.31
CA LEU A 251 -10.10 16.99 0.42
C LEU A 251 -10.89 16.11 -0.57
N PHE A 252 -10.23 15.22 -1.30
CA PHE A 252 -10.87 14.35 -2.29
C PHE A 252 -11.84 13.36 -1.64
N TRP A 253 -11.56 12.92 -0.40
CA TRP A 253 -12.48 12.07 0.36
C TRP A 253 -13.82 12.76 0.64
N TRP A 254 -13.81 14.06 0.97
CA TRP A 254 -15.02 14.86 1.11
C TRP A 254 -15.68 15.16 -0.24
N LEU A 255 -14.92 15.58 -1.23
CA LEU A 255 -15.44 15.88 -2.57
C LEU A 255 -16.18 14.67 -3.17
N ARG A 256 -15.64 13.45 -3.00
CA ARG A 256 -16.28 12.22 -3.47
C ARG A 256 -17.67 11.99 -2.88
N ARG A 257 -17.95 12.48 -1.69
CA ARG A 257 -19.23 12.29 -0.98
C ARG A 257 -20.27 13.35 -1.30
N ILE A 258 -19.85 14.55 -1.65
CA ILE A 258 -20.77 15.69 -1.83
C ILE A 258 -20.96 16.07 -3.30
N LEU A 259 -20.02 15.72 -4.19
CA LEU A 259 -20.12 16.10 -5.60
C LEU A 259 -20.77 15.00 -6.44
N PRO A 260 -21.63 15.38 -7.41
CA PRO A 260 -22.08 14.46 -8.44
C PRO A 260 -20.90 14.04 -9.32
N THR A 261 -21.02 12.88 -9.99
CA THR A 261 -19.92 12.25 -10.74
C THR A 261 -19.20 13.20 -11.70
N LYS A 262 -19.93 13.95 -12.52
CA LYS A 262 -19.31 14.88 -13.50
C LYS A 262 -18.42 15.95 -12.86
N ALA A 263 -18.85 16.48 -11.70
CA ALA A 263 -18.08 17.49 -10.96
C ALA A 263 -16.86 16.87 -10.28
N PHE A 264 -17.01 15.67 -9.72
CA PHE A 264 -15.89 14.94 -9.13
C PHE A 264 -14.85 14.53 -10.17
N ASP A 265 -15.27 14.07 -11.36
CA ASP A 265 -14.39 13.76 -12.49
C ASP A 265 -13.58 15.00 -12.95
N PHE A 266 -14.21 16.17 -12.97
CA PHE A 266 -13.50 17.41 -13.25
C PHE A 266 -12.38 17.65 -12.21
N CYS A 267 -12.66 17.48 -10.93
CA CYS A 267 -11.65 17.58 -9.87
C CYS A 267 -10.52 16.55 -10.05
N CYS A 268 -10.86 15.31 -10.38
CA CYS A 268 -9.87 14.22 -10.60
C CYS A 268 -8.96 14.54 -11.81
N ARG A 269 -9.51 15.07 -12.92
CA ARG A 269 -8.72 15.50 -14.08
C ARG A 269 -7.74 16.60 -13.72
N LYS A 270 -8.16 17.61 -12.95
CA LYS A 270 -7.30 18.72 -12.51
C LYS A 270 -6.26 18.31 -11.45
N GLY A 271 -6.63 17.41 -10.54
CA GLY A 271 -5.74 16.93 -9.47
C GLY A 271 -4.73 15.86 -9.91
N GLY A 272 -4.98 15.18 -11.03
CA GLY A 272 -4.16 14.06 -11.53
C GLY A 272 -2.98 14.47 -12.40
N GLY A 273 -2.93 15.73 -12.87
CA GLY A 273 -1.90 16.27 -13.77
C GLY A 273 -0.51 16.35 -13.20
#